data_276f5e4e0c8b653bc6c919c537a08d7a
#
_entry.id   276f5e4e0c8b653bc6c919c537a08d7a
#
_cell.length_a   1.000
_cell.length_b   1.000
_cell.length_c   1.000
_cell.angle_alpha   90.00
_cell.angle_beta   90.00
_cell.angle_gamma   90.00
#
_symmetry.space_group_name_H-M   'P 1'
#
loop_
_entity.id
_entity.type
_entity.pdbx_description
1 polymer ?
#
loop_
_entity_poly.entity_id
_entity_poly.type
_entity_poly.pdbx_seq_one_letter_code
_entity_poly.pdbx_strand_id
1 'polypeptide(L)'
;MSELSRRKLFAGLAVAPFAGAIVARADDSPAAAPRTFAPRLSGRELMRRRYFPNVELITHHGQKVKLYDDLLKDKILVLNLMYADCQGVCPTITENLKRVQKILKEEINHEVFIYSMTLKPEEDDPAKLREYVKMHGIKDKNWTFLTGKPDEVDMLRHTLGFADPNPEVDKDKAKHSGMLRYGNEPMALWGTCQGSGEPDWIAQEIGFAIPRGLKKHPGINE
;
A
#
# COMPACT_ATOMS: atom_id res chain seq x y z
N MET A 1 -67.25 13.57 19.59
CA MET A 1 -67.91 13.70 20.90
C MET A 1 -66.92 13.13 21.89
N SER A 2 -66.38 13.76 22.87
CA SER A 2 -66.44 15.12 23.42
C SER A 2 -65.14 15.37 24.22
N GLU A 3 -64.67 16.55 24.07
CA GLU A 3 -63.68 17.13 24.97
C GLU A 3 -64.13 17.11 26.42
N LEU A 4 -63.16 17.17 27.33
CA LEU A 4 -63.24 17.91 28.62
C LEU A 4 -61.92 17.59 29.36
N SER A 5 -61.14 18.46 29.54
CA SER A 5 -61.01 19.77 30.17
C SER A 5 -60.03 19.72 31.35
N ARG A 6 -58.95 20.39 31.09
CA ARG A 6 -57.94 20.78 32.10
C ARG A 6 -58.59 21.84 33.05
N ARG A 7 -58.40 21.72 34.34
CA ARG A 7 -58.02 22.88 35.19
C ARG A 7 -58.12 22.55 36.64
N LYS A 8 -57.03 22.90 37.36
CA LYS A 8 -56.96 23.37 38.71
C LYS A 8 -57.00 22.36 39.84
N LEU A 9 -55.84 22.22 40.50
CA LEU A 9 -55.83 22.36 42.01
C LEU A 9 -54.40 22.81 42.41
N PHE A 10 -54.25 24.05 42.71
CA PHE A 10 -53.15 24.58 43.52
C PHE A 10 -53.49 24.30 45.00
N ALA A 11 -52.68 23.54 45.68
CA ALA A 11 -52.67 23.49 47.13
C ALA A 11 -51.26 23.83 47.60
N GLY A 12 -51.11 24.91 48.29
CA GLY A 12 -49.88 25.44 48.83
C GLY A 12 -49.27 24.53 49.90
N LEU A 13 -47.96 24.33 49.80
CA LEU A 13 -47.18 23.83 50.93
C LEU A 13 -46.14 24.88 51.32
N ALA A 14 -46.17 25.21 52.57
CA ALA A 14 -45.29 26.18 53.24
C ALA A 14 -43.82 25.69 53.19
N VAL A 15 -42.96 26.59 52.77
CA VAL A 15 -41.50 26.38 52.79
C VAL A 15 -40.94 26.84 54.10
N ALA A 16 -40.48 25.94 54.95
CA ALA A 16 -39.65 26.28 56.11
C ALA A 16 -38.17 26.43 55.63
N PRO A 17 -37.44 27.45 56.04
CA PRO A 17 -36.03 27.59 55.69
C PRO A 17 -35.19 26.69 56.59
N PHE A 18 -34.75 25.57 56.06
CA PHE A 18 -33.64 24.81 56.63
C PHE A 18 -32.32 25.48 56.21
N ALA A 19 -31.74 26.25 57.14
CA ALA A 19 -30.36 26.70 57.02
C ALA A 19 -29.42 25.49 57.28
N GLY A 20 -29.19 24.67 56.25
CA GLY A 20 -28.18 23.64 56.27
C GLY A 20 -26.85 24.26 55.80
N ALA A 21 -25.87 24.37 56.68
CA ALA A 21 -24.52 24.72 56.33
C ALA A 21 -23.96 23.65 55.40
N ILE A 22 -23.83 23.98 54.11
CA ILE A 22 -23.08 23.15 53.15
C ILE A 22 -21.60 23.32 53.48
N VAL A 23 -21.06 22.39 54.25
CA VAL A 23 -19.61 22.23 54.36
C VAL A 23 -19.12 21.72 52.98
N ALA A 24 -18.61 22.64 52.19
CA ALA A 24 -17.89 22.27 50.96
C ALA A 24 -16.68 21.44 51.39
N ARG A 25 -16.78 20.12 51.23
CA ARG A 25 -15.65 19.24 51.29
C ARG A 25 -14.84 19.55 50.05
N ALA A 26 -13.67 20.16 50.24
CA ALA A 26 -12.66 20.23 49.20
C ALA A 26 -12.34 18.79 48.75
N ASP A 27 -12.68 18.48 47.54
CA ASP A 27 -12.33 17.19 46.91
C ASP A 27 -10.83 17.22 46.66
N ASP A 28 -10.06 16.62 47.57
CA ASP A 28 -8.62 16.40 47.45
C ASP A 28 -8.33 15.24 46.49
N SER A 29 -9.05 15.18 45.36
CA SER A 29 -8.69 14.28 44.29
C SER A 29 -7.37 14.78 43.70
N PRO A 30 -6.30 13.95 43.72
CA PRO A 30 -5.04 14.34 43.10
C PRO A 30 -5.31 14.66 41.63
N ALA A 31 -4.94 15.87 41.21
CA ALA A 31 -5.05 16.29 39.82
C ALA A 31 -4.43 15.21 38.91
N ALA A 32 -5.26 14.63 38.06
CA ALA A 32 -4.79 13.59 37.14
C ALA A 32 -3.59 14.12 36.38
N ALA A 33 -2.44 13.46 36.53
CA ALA A 33 -1.23 13.82 35.83
C ALA A 33 -1.52 13.95 34.32
N PRO A 34 -0.96 14.94 33.63
CA PRO A 34 -1.20 15.13 32.21
C PRO A 34 -0.85 13.84 31.48
N ARG A 35 -1.84 13.26 30.79
CA ARG A 35 -1.63 12.06 29.98
C ARG A 35 -0.73 12.45 28.83
N THR A 36 0.55 12.16 28.93
CA THR A 36 1.50 12.26 27.83
C THR A 36 1.14 11.19 26.82
N PHE A 37 0.45 11.57 25.75
CA PHE A 37 0.25 10.67 24.61
C PHE A 37 1.60 10.43 23.97
N ALA A 38 2.03 9.18 23.92
CA ALA A 38 3.17 8.81 23.10
C ALA A 38 2.94 9.34 21.65
N PRO A 39 3.98 9.88 20.99
CA PRO A 39 3.83 10.41 19.64
C PRO A 39 3.23 9.34 18.73
N ARG A 40 2.09 9.63 18.12
CA ARG A 40 1.45 8.72 17.17
C ARG A 40 2.31 8.66 15.92
N LEU A 41 2.64 7.44 15.50
CA LEU A 41 3.31 7.22 14.21
C LEU A 41 2.46 7.82 13.08
N SER A 42 3.12 8.40 12.08
CA SER A 42 2.43 8.84 10.86
C SER A 42 1.81 7.63 10.13
N GLY A 43 0.78 7.87 9.30
CA GLY A 43 0.20 6.81 8.46
C GLY A 43 1.25 6.12 7.59
N ARG A 44 2.19 6.88 7.03
CA ARG A 44 3.35 6.37 6.27
C ARG A 44 4.20 5.41 7.10
N GLU A 45 4.57 5.77 8.31
CA GLU A 45 5.40 4.93 9.18
C GLU A 45 4.65 3.68 9.67
N LEU A 46 3.34 3.78 9.91
CA LEU A 46 2.50 2.62 10.22
C LEU A 46 2.46 1.64 9.04
N MET A 47 2.25 2.13 7.81
CA MET A 47 2.26 1.32 6.59
C MET A 47 3.63 0.66 6.40
N ARG A 48 4.71 1.42 6.54
CA ARG A 48 6.07 0.90 6.43
C ARG A 48 6.29 -0.29 7.37
N ARG A 49 6.03 -0.11 8.66
CA ARG A 49 6.28 -1.14 9.67
C ARG A 49 5.44 -2.38 9.46
N ARG A 50 4.21 -2.22 8.98
CA ARG A 50 3.25 -3.31 8.87
C ARG A 50 3.41 -4.11 7.57
N TYR A 51 3.71 -3.46 6.44
CA TYR A 51 3.62 -4.06 5.12
C TYR A 51 4.94 -4.09 4.35
N PHE A 52 5.94 -3.33 4.75
CA PHE A 52 7.18 -3.18 3.99
C PHE A 52 8.42 -3.51 4.85
N PRO A 53 8.64 -4.79 5.15
CA PRO A 53 9.86 -5.20 5.86
C PRO A 53 11.09 -4.87 5.01
N ASN A 54 12.14 -4.36 5.68
CA ASN A 54 13.34 -3.87 5.00
C ASN A 54 14.37 -4.99 4.80
N VAL A 55 13.97 -6.04 4.09
CA VAL A 55 14.83 -7.19 3.78
C VAL A 55 15.87 -6.87 2.72
N GLU A 56 16.94 -7.64 2.66
CA GLU A 56 17.96 -7.54 1.63
C GLU A 56 17.55 -8.38 0.42
N LEU A 57 17.52 -7.76 -0.75
CA LEU A 57 17.29 -8.39 -2.04
C LEU A 57 18.51 -8.21 -2.95
N ILE A 58 18.56 -8.95 -4.03
CA ILE A 58 19.62 -8.87 -5.02
C ILE A 58 18.99 -8.51 -6.38
N THR A 59 19.48 -7.45 -6.99
CA THR A 59 19.02 -7.03 -8.32
C THR A 59 19.56 -7.96 -9.41
N HIS A 60 18.94 -7.97 -10.59
CA HIS A 60 19.48 -8.68 -11.76
C HIS A 60 20.88 -8.20 -12.18
N HIS A 61 21.34 -7.05 -11.70
CA HIS A 61 22.72 -6.59 -11.86
C HIS A 61 23.68 -7.14 -10.80
N GLY A 62 23.19 -7.92 -9.82
CA GLY A 62 23.97 -8.47 -8.71
C GLY A 62 24.17 -7.50 -7.54
N GLN A 63 23.50 -6.38 -7.52
CA GLN A 63 23.59 -5.40 -6.44
C GLN A 63 22.69 -5.80 -5.28
N LYS A 64 23.19 -5.71 -4.04
CA LYS A 64 22.40 -5.86 -2.83
C LYS A 64 21.66 -4.57 -2.53
N VAL A 65 20.37 -4.69 -2.27
CA VAL A 65 19.47 -3.56 -2.01
C VAL A 65 18.52 -3.88 -0.86
N LYS A 66 18.12 -2.88 -0.11
CA LYS A 66 17.08 -2.99 0.91
C LYS A 66 15.73 -2.66 0.31
N LEU A 67 14.74 -3.54 0.51
CA LEU A 67 13.41 -3.36 -0.09
C LEU A 67 12.85 -1.97 0.18
N TYR A 68 12.74 -1.56 1.44
CA TYR A 68 12.13 -0.28 1.74
C TYR A 68 13.05 0.90 1.44
N ASP A 69 14.26 0.90 1.99
CA ASP A 69 15.14 2.07 1.96
C ASP A 69 15.62 2.42 0.54
N ASP A 70 15.91 1.40 -0.29
CA ASP A 70 16.50 1.61 -1.61
C ASP A 70 15.46 1.57 -2.74
N LEU A 71 14.38 0.76 -2.58
CA LEU A 71 13.46 0.50 -3.68
C LEU A 71 12.11 1.21 -3.53
N LEU A 72 11.57 1.34 -2.31
CA LEU A 72 10.21 1.87 -2.13
C LEU A 72 10.17 3.31 -1.65
N LYS A 73 11.05 3.67 -0.73
CA LYS A 73 11.05 4.97 -0.06
C LYS A 73 11.13 6.12 -1.06
N ASP A 74 10.23 7.09 -0.88
CA ASP A 74 10.13 8.33 -1.68
C ASP A 74 9.85 8.10 -3.17
N LYS A 75 9.25 6.94 -3.54
CA LYS A 75 9.00 6.59 -4.96
C LYS A 75 7.52 6.37 -5.27
N ILE A 76 7.20 6.54 -6.55
CA ILE A 76 5.99 6.02 -7.18
C ILE A 76 6.41 4.75 -7.91
N LEU A 77 5.72 3.64 -7.65
CA LEU A 77 6.20 2.34 -8.08
C LEU A 77 5.09 1.32 -8.38
N VAL A 78 5.50 0.29 -9.11
CA VAL A 78 4.72 -0.92 -9.37
C VAL A 78 5.54 -2.13 -8.94
N LEU A 79 4.93 -3.05 -8.22
CA LEU A 79 5.49 -4.35 -7.84
C LEU A 79 4.71 -5.46 -8.53
N ASN A 80 5.39 -6.44 -9.08
CA ASN A 80 4.79 -7.69 -9.53
C ASN A 80 5.65 -8.90 -9.15
N LEU A 81 5.01 -10.05 -9.10
CA LEU A 81 5.70 -11.32 -8.94
C LEU A 81 5.78 -12.07 -10.27
N MET A 82 6.90 -12.74 -10.51
CA MET A 82 7.15 -13.52 -11.72
C MET A 82 8.13 -14.66 -11.42
N TYR A 83 8.44 -15.49 -12.37
CA TYR A 83 9.63 -16.35 -12.40
C TYR A 83 10.06 -16.56 -13.85
N ALA A 84 11.36 -16.75 -14.07
CA ALA A 84 11.95 -16.67 -15.42
C ALA A 84 11.41 -17.70 -16.41
N ASP A 85 11.17 -18.94 -15.95
CA ASP A 85 10.69 -20.05 -16.81
C ASP A 85 9.15 -20.16 -16.84
N CYS A 86 8.43 -19.09 -16.51
CA CYS A 86 6.98 -19.08 -16.51
C CYS A 86 6.41 -19.26 -17.93
N GLN A 87 5.62 -20.31 -18.13
CA GLN A 87 4.89 -20.55 -19.39
C GLN A 87 3.44 -20.01 -19.33
N GLY A 88 3.05 -19.42 -18.21
CA GLY A 88 1.68 -18.93 -17.96
C GLY A 88 1.54 -17.43 -18.18
N VAL A 89 1.12 -16.73 -17.12
CA VAL A 89 0.70 -15.32 -17.16
C VAL A 89 1.88 -14.32 -17.21
N CYS A 90 3.10 -14.71 -16.75
CA CYS A 90 4.21 -13.77 -16.63
C CYS A 90 4.63 -13.09 -17.95
N PRO A 91 4.74 -13.79 -19.10
CA PRO A 91 5.07 -13.14 -20.37
C PRO A 91 4.04 -12.07 -20.75
N THR A 92 2.76 -12.36 -20.59
CA THR A 92 1.67 -11.39 -20.85
C THR A 92 1.79 -10.16 -19.95
N ILE A 93 2.01 -10.36 -18.65
CA ILE A 93 2.20 -9.24 -17.71
C ILE A 93 3.42 -8.41 -18.06
N THR A 94 4.51 -9.05 -18.44
CA THR A 94 5.75 -8.37 -18.85
C THR A 94 5.52 -7.49 -20.08
N GLU A 95 4.85 -8.01 -21.10
CA GLU A 95 4.51 -7.22 -22.29
C GLU A 95 3.53 -6.08 -21.98
N ASN A 96 2.53 -6.31 -21.12
CA ASN A 96 1.63 -5.28 -20.66
C ASN A 96 2.38 -4.17 -19.90
N LEU A 97 3.27 -4.54 -18.97
CA LEU A 97 4.06 -3.56 -18.21
C LEU A 97 4.99 -2.73 -19.09
N LYS A 98 5.52 -3.27 -20.19
CA LYS A 98 6.27 -2.48 -21.19
C LYS A 98 5.40 -1.38 -21.81
N ARG A 99 4.17 -1.72 -22.18
CA ARG A 99 3.20 -0.76 -22.74
C ARG A 99 2.76 0.26 -21.68
N VAL A 100 2.41 -0.22 -20.49
CA VAL A 100 2.06 0.63 -19.33
C VAL A 100 3.16 1.63 -19.04
N GLN A 101 4.42 1.18 -19.01
CA GLN A 101 5.55 2.06 -18.76
C GLN A 101 5.68 3.17 -19.82
N LYS A 102 5.42 2.83 -21.10
CA LYS A 102 5.39 3.82 -22.19
C LYS A 102 4.28 4.84 -21.98
N ILE A 103 3.04 4.39 -21.71
CA ILE A 103 1.89 5.26 -21.44
C ILE A 103 2.20 6.20 -20.26
N LEU A 104 2.68 5.65 -19.14
CA LEU A 104 2.99 6.44 -17.96
C LEU A 104 4.08 7.49 -18.23
N LYS A 105 5.08 7.20 -19.04
CA LYS A 105 6.11 8.19 -19.45
C LYS A 105 5.56 9.30 -20.34
N GLU A 106 4.57 9.00 -21.16
CA GLU A 106 3.91 9.98 -22.01
C GLU A 106 2.95 10.88 -21.22
N GLU A 107 2.28 10.33 -20.21
CA GLU A 107 1.22 11.02 -19.47
C GLU A 107 1.70 11.70 -18.17
N ILE A 108 2.86 11.31 -17.65
CA ILE A 108 3.31 11.73 -16.32
C ILE A 108 4.66 12.43 -16.43
N ASN A 109 4.79 13.54 -15.70
CA ASN A 109 6.05 14.26 -15.54
C ASN A 109 6.82 13.84 -14.28
N HIS A 110 6.90 12.51 -14.05
CA HIS A 110 7.59 11.93 -12.92
C HIS A 110 8.05 10.51 -13.22
N GLU A 111 9.09 10.03 -12.52
CA GLU A 111 9.55 8.66 -12.69
C GLU A 111 8.63 7.67 -11.96
N VAL A 112 8.27 6.59 -12.65
CA VAL A 112 7.58 5.43 -12.06
C VAL A 112 8.53 4.25 -12.15
N PHE A 113 8.79 3.60 -11.01
CA PHE A 113 9.68 2.46 -10.90
C PHE A 113 8.89 1.16 -11.01
N ILE A 114 9.42 0.17 -11.69
CA ILE A 114 8.84 -1.17 -11.76
C ILE A 114 9.81 -2.16 -11.11
N TYR A 115 9.30 -2.96 -10.20
CA TYR A 115 10.06 -4.01 -9.53
C TYR A 115 9.38 -5.36 -9.74
N SER A 116 10.07 -6.27 -10.45
CA SER A 116 9.61 -7.63 -10.68
C SER A 116 10.42 -8.57 -9.79
N MET A 117 9.77 -9.18 -8.79
CA MET A 117 10.42 -10.08 -7.85
C MET A 117 10.12 -11.54 -8.22
N THR A 118 11.17 -12.38 -8.22
CA THR A 118 10.95 -13.80 -8.51
C THR A 118 10.20 -14.51 -7.39
N LEU A 119 9.36 -15.48 -7.79
CA LEU A 119 8.70 -16.46 -6.89
C LEU A 119 9.58 -17.69 -6.63
N LYS A 120 10.67 -17.85 -7.42
CA LYS A 120 11.56 -19.01 -7.38
C LYS A 120 13.01 -18.58 -7.23
N PRO A 121 13.37 -17.96 -6.08
CA PRO A 121 14.73 -17.46 -5.90
C PRO A 121 15.81 -18.54 -5.92
N GLU A 122 15.44 -19.81 -5.70
CA GLU A 122 16.33 -20.97 -5.81
C GLU A 122 16.72 -21.27 -7.27
N GLU A 123 15.84 -20.91 -8.21
CA GLU A 123 16.02 -21.18 -9.66
C GLU A 123 16.45 -19.90 -10.41
N ASP A 124 16.05 -18.74 -9.93
CA ASP A 124 16.19 -17.44 -10.59
C ASP A 124 17.30 -16.60 -9.94
N ASP A 125 18.54 -16.93 -10.24
CA ASP A 125 19.68 -16.12 -9.86
C ASP A 125 19.77 -14.80 -10.66
N PRO A 126 20.65 -13.86 -10.32
CA PRO A 126 20.81 -12.62 -11.08
C PRO A 126 21.19 -12.82 -12.55
N ALA A 127 21.90 -13.91 -12.90
CA ALA A 127 22.28 -14.19 -14.29
C ALA A 127 21.04 -14.58 -15.12
N LYS A 128 20.22 -15.48 -14.59
CA LYS A 128 18.97 -15.92 -15.23
C LYS A 128 17.96 -14.77 -15.35
N LEU A 129 17.86 -13.90 -14.36
CA LEU A 129 17.03 -12.70 -14.45
C LEU A 129 17.54 -11.73 -15.52
N ARG A 130 18.86 -11.58 -15.71
CA ARG A 130 19.42 -10.79 -16.84
C ARG A 130 19.06 -11.38 -18.20
N GLU A 131 19.09 -12.69 -18.32
CA GLU A 131 18.67 -13.38 -19.55
C GLU A 131 17.20 -13.11 -19.85
N TYR A 132 16.33 -13.18 -18.83
CA TYR A 132 14.91 -12.83 -18.94
C TYR A 132 14.73 -11.38 -19.42
N VAL A 133 15.40 -10.43 -18.81
CA VAL A 133 15.38 -9.00 -19.18
C VAL A 133 15.80 -8.82 -20.65
N LYS A 134 16.86 -9.50 -21.07
CA LYS A 134 17.36 -9.45 -22.46
C LYS A 134 16.36 -10.07 -23.44
N MET A 135 15.81 -11.24 -23.10
CA MET A 135 14.84 -11.97 -23.94
C MET A 135 13.58 -11.13 -24.20
N HIS A 136 13.08 -10.44 -23.17
CA HIS A 136 11.90 -9.56 -23.27
C HIS A 136 12.21 -8.14 -23.78
N GLY A 137 13.48 -7.85 -24.10
CA GLY A 137 13.91 -6.56 -24.64
C GLY A 137 13.66 -5.37 -23.70
N ILE A 138 13.71 -5.60 -22.38
CA ILE A 138 13.50 -4.56 -21.37
C ILE A 138 14.78 -3.73 -21.28
N LYS A 139 14.68 -2.42 -21.56
CA LYS A 139 15.83 -1.49 -21.61
C LYS A 139 15.72 -0.35 -20.59
N ASP A 140 14.61 -0.29 -19.87
CA ASP A 140 14.35 0.83 -18.98
C ASP A 140 15.10 0.71 -17.66
N LYS A 141 15.86 1.75 -17.31
CA LYS A 141 16.63 1.81 -16.06
C LYS A 141 15.76 1.78 -14.79
N ASN A 142 14.49 2.18 -14.91
CA ASN A 142 13.54 2.21 -13.79
C ASN A 142 12.79 0.86 -13.63
N TRP A 143 13.17 -0.17 -14.40
CA TRP A 143 12.63 -1.51 -14.22
C TRP A 143 13.71 -2.45 -13.70
N THR A 144 13.55 -2.92 -12.47
CA THR A 144 14.52 -3.79 -11.80
C THR A 144 13.90 -5.14 -11.49
N PHE A 145 14.62 -6.20 -11.81
CA PHE A 145 14.27 -7.56 -11.43
C PHE A 145 15.04 -7.96 -10.18
N LEU A 146 14.35 -8.65 -9.27
CA LEU A 146 14.80 -8.91 -7.92
C LEU A 146 14.73 -10.41 -7.59
N THR A 147 15.76 -10.87 -6.91
CA THR A 147 15.81 -12.18 -6.24
C THR A 147 16.28 -11.98 -4.79
N GLY A 148 16.30 -13.04 -4.00
CA GLY A 148 16.72 -12.95 -2.61
C GLY A 148 16.75 -14.31 -1.94
N LYS A 149 16.78 -14.36 -0.62
CA LYS A 149 16.67 -15.63 0.09
C LYS A 149 15.22 -16.15 0.02
N PRO A 150 15.03 -17.48 -0.15
CA PRO A 150 13.71 -18.08 -0.32
C PRO A 150 12.70 -17.68 0.76
N ASP A 151 13.08 -17.76 2.01
CA ASP A 151 12.24 -17.40 3.17
C ASP A 151 11.92 -15.90 3.24
N GLU A 152 12.86 -15.04 2.84
CA GLU A 152 12.62 -13.60 2.77
C GLU A 152 11.66 -13.26 1.62
N VAL A 153 11.81 -13.89 0.45
CA VAL A 153 10.92 -13.73 -0.70
C VAL A 153 9.51 -14.25 -0.38
N ASP A 154 9.40 -15.41 0.28
CA ASP A 154 8.11 -15.95 0.68
C ASP A 154 7.40 -15.06 1.72
N MET A 155 8.14 -14.60 2.72
CA MET A 155 7.63 -13.62 3.70
C MET A 155 7.14 -12.34 3.00
N LEU A 156 7.89 -11.80 2.01
CA LEU A 156 7.48 -10.63 1.25
C LEU A 156 6.20 -10.89 0.45
N ARG A 157 6.08 -12.05 -0.18
CA ARG A 157 4.89 -12.44 -0.91
C ARG A 157 3.65 -12.37 -0.02
N HIS A 158 3.72 -12.89 1.21
CA HIS A 158 2.63 -12.80 2.19
C HIS A 158 2.40 -11.37 2.68
N THR A 159 3.45 -10.68 3.08
CA THR A 159 3.34 -9.33 3.69
C THR A 159 2.84 -8.30 2.69
N LEU A 160 3.26 -8.41 1.44
CA LEU A 160 2.80 -7.55 0.35
C LEU A 160 1.43 -7.97 -0.20
N GLY A 161 0.84 -9.06 0.31
CA GLY A 161 -0.50 -9.54 -0.04
C GLY A 161 -0.59 -10.12 -1.46
N PHE A 162 0.45 -10.80 -1.90
CA PHE A 162 0.46 -11.60 -3.14
C PHE A 162 0.12 -13.08 -2.90
N ALA A 163 0.08 -13.51 -1.64
CA ALA A 163 -0.28 -14.86 -1.28
C ALA A 163 -1.77 -15.11 -1.50
N ASP A 164 -2.12 -16.31 -1.97
CA ASP A 164 -3.51 -16.73 -2.08
C ASP A 164 -4.06 -17.06 -0.68
N PRO A 165 -5.30 -16.65 -0.35
CA PRO A 165 -5.94 -17.02 0.92
C PRO A 165 -6.11 -18.52 1.11
N ASN A 166 -6.20 -19.30 0.03
CA ASN A 166 -6.24 -20.73 0.06
C ASN A 166 -4.82 -21.33 0.04
N PRO A 167 -4.34 -21.96 1.13
CA PRO A 167 -2.98 -22.51 1.20
C PRO A 167 -2.64 -23.54 0.12
N GLU A 168 -3.64 -24.31 -0.35
CA GLU A 168 -3.43 -25.33 -1.40
C GLU A 168 -3.22 -24.68 -2.77
N VAL A 169 -3.84 -23.54 -3.04
CA VAL A 169 -3.61 -22.76 -4.24
C VAL A 169 -2.26 -22.04 -4.13
N ASP A 170 -1.97 -21.49 -2.96
CA ASP A 170 -0.78 -20.68 -2.68
C ASP A 170 0.54 -21.46 -2.80
N LYS A 171 0.52 -22.76 -2.52
CA LYS A 171 1.67 -23.65 -2.72
C LYS A 171 2.10 -23.77 -4.18
N ASP A 172 1.17 -23.67 -5.11
CA ASP A 172 1.44 -23.79 -6.54
C ASP A 172 1.85 -22.44 -7.13
N LYS A 173 3.16 -22.22 -7.25
CA LYS A 173 3.71 -20.99 -7.81
C LYS A 173 3.25 -20.70 -9.24
N ALA A 174 2.78 -21.71 -9.99
CA ALA A 174 2.22 -21.52 -11.33
C ALA A 174 0.83 -20.89 -11.32
N LYS A 175 0.13 -20.96 -10.21
CA LYS A 175 -1.22 -20.39 -10.01
C LYS A 175 -1.22 -19.01 -9.36
N HIS A 176 -0.07 -18.34 -9.31
CA HIS A 176 -0.04 -16.98 -8.77
C HIS A 176 -0.99 -16.04 -9.54
N SER A 177 -1.60 -15.12 -8.81
CA SER A 177 -2.74 -14.32 -9.28
C SER A 177 -2.44 -13.36 -10.44
N GLY A 178 -1.17 -13.11 -10.75
CA GLY A 178 -0.78 -12.09 -11.72
C GLY A 178 -1.13 -10.65 -11.31
N MET A 179 -1.39 -10.43 -10.04
CA MET A 179 -1.68 -9.12 -9.47
C MET A 179 -0.46 -8.20 -9.54
N LEU A 180 -0.73 -6.94 -9.81
CA LEU A 180 0.20 -5.85 -9.62
C LEU A 180 -0.15 -5.11 -8.32
N ARG A 181 0.86 -4.67 -7.60
CA ARG A 181 0.71 -3.65 -6.55
C ARG A 181 1.36 -2.37 -7.02
N TYR A 182 0.65 -1.29 -6.93
CA TYR A 182 1.19 0.02 -7.27
C TYR A 182 1.01 0.98 -6.09
N GLY A 183 1.85 2.00 -6.02
CA GLY A 183 1.73 2.96 -4.94
C GLY A 183 2.58 4.20 -5.10
N ASN A 184 2.20 5.18 -4.28
CA ASN A 184 2.94 6.40 -4.02
C ASN A 184 3.35 6.35 -2.55
N GLU A 185 4.58 5.96 -2.30
CA GLU A 185 5.06 5.70 -0.95
C GLU A 185 5.03 6.98 -0.08
N PRO A 186 5.47 8.17 -0.56
CA PRO A 186 5.36 9.41 0.20
C PRO A 186 3.95 9.75 0.67
N MET A 187 2.94 9.42 -0.13
CA MET A 187 1.53 9.67 0.19
C MET A 187 0.88 8.53 0.99
N ALA A 188 1.60 7.44 1.24
CA ALA A 188 1.07 6.20 1.80
C ALA A 188 -0.17 5.67 1.03
N LEU A 189 -0.21 5.90 -0.28
CA LEU A 189 -1.31 5.53 -1.16
C LEU A 189 -0.93 4.27 -1.95
N TRP A 190 -1.71 3.21 -1.79
CA TRP A 190 -1.44 1.90 -2.39
C TRP A 190 -2.71 1.31 -3.00
N GLY A 191 -2.53 0.63 -4.12
CA GLY A 191 -3.60 -0.07 -4.83
C GLY A 191 -3.11 -1.37 -5.45
N THR A 192 -4.07 -2.10 -6.04
CA THR A 192 -3.82 -3.35 -6.76
C THR A 192 -4.66 -3.40 -8.01
N CYS A 193 -4.13 -4.01 -9.05
CA CYS A 193 -4.88 -4.32 -10.25
C CYS A 193 -4.37 -5.62 -10.89
N GLN A 194 -5.14 -6.18 -11.83
CA GLN A 194 -4.76 -7.37 -12.55
C GLN A 194 -3.76 -7.03 -13.67
N GLY A 195 -2.56 -7.63 -13.64
CA GLY A 195 -1.50 -7.35 -14.61
C GLY A 195 -1.75 -7.91 -16.01
N SER A 196 -2.67 -8.87 -16.16
CA SER A 196 -3.09 -9.43 -17.45
C SER A 196 -4.21 -8.64 -18.13
N GLY A 197 -4.70 -7.56 -17.52
CA GLY A 197 -5.70 -6.66 -18.11
C GLY A 197 -5.15 -5.81 -19.26
N GLU A 198 -6.01 -4.97 -19.84
CA GLU A 198 -5.62 -4.04 -20.90
C GLU A 198 -4.61 -3.00 -20.39
N PRO A 199 -3.51 -2.72 -21.12
CA PRO A 199 -2.46 -1.80 -20.67
C PRO A 199 -2.95 -0.38 -20.34
N ASP A 200 -3.89 0.15 -21.12
CA ASP A 200 -4.46 1.49 -20.88
C ASP A 200 -5.23 1.54 -19.55
N TRP A 201 -6.01 0.47 -19.26
CA TRP A 201 -6.70 0.34 -18.00
C TRP A 201 -5.72 0.20 -16.82
N ILE A 202 -4.67 -0.62 -16.96
CA ILE A 202 -3.63 -0.75 -15.92
C ILE A 202 -2.94 0.59 -15.67
N ALA A 203 -2.61 1.34 -16.72
CA ALA A 203 -2.00 2.66 -16.60
C ALA A 203 -2.94 3.65 -15.89
N GLN A 204 -4.24 3.60 -16.18
CA GLN A 204 -5.25 4.40 -15.51
C GLN A 204 -5.33 4.06 -14.01
N GLU A 205 -5.35 2.78 -13.64
CA GLU A 205 -5.34 2.33 -12.24
C GLU A 205 -4.11 2.87 -11.49
N ILE A 206 -2.92 2.69 -12.06
CA ILE A 206 -1.67 3.23 -11.49
C ILE A 206 -1.76 4.76 -11.38
N GLY A 207 -2.39 5.39 -12.35
CA GLY A 207 -2.63 6.83 -12.40
C GLY A 207 -3.39 7.40 -11.20
N PHE A 208 -4.18 6.58 -10.48
CA PHE A 208 -4.85 7.03 -9.25
C PHE A 208 -3.87 7.27 -8.09
N ALA A 209 -2.74 6.59 -8.07
CA ALA A 209 -1.68 6.83 -7.08
C ALA A 209 -0.79 8.04 -7.42
N ILE A 210 -0.99 8.68 -8.57
CA ILE A 210 -0.17 9.77 -9.06
C ILE A 210 -0.87 11.11 -8.83
N PRO A 211 -0.26 12.05 -8.10
CA PRO A 211 -0.82 13.38 -7.89
C PRO A 211 -1.13 14.09 -9.20
N ARG A 212 -2.26 14.79 -9.24
CA ARG A 212 -2.69 15.53 -10.45
C ARG A 212 -1.62 16.49 -10.99
N GLY A 213 -0.87 17.15 -10.10
CA GLY A 213 0.20 18.06 -10.47
C GLY A 213 1.42 17.42 -11.16
N LEU A 214 1.52 16.08 -11.13
CA LEU A 214 2.55 15.32 -11.84
C LEU A 214 2.06 14.75 -13.18
N LYS A 215 0.77 14.88 -13.49
CA LYS A 215 0.22 14.47 -14.78
C LYS A 215 0.45 15.56 -15.80
N LYS A 216 0.89 15.19 -17.00
CA LYS A 216 0.97 16.11 -18.12
C LYS A 216 -0.45 16.54 -18.53
N HIS A 217 -0.71 17.82 -18.60
CA HIS A 217 -1.95 18.32 -19.15
C HIS A 217 -1.91 18.24 -20.68
N PRO A 218 -2.87 17.57 -21.33
CA PRO A 218 -2.96 17.62 -22.78
C PRO A 218 -3.25 19.08 -23.19
N GLY A 219 -2.30 19.74 -23.83
CA GLY A 219 -2.49 21.06 -24.46
C GLY A 219 -1.80 22.27 -23.82
N ILE A 220 -0.96 22.11 -22.79
CA ILE A 220 -0.05 23.17 -22.35
C ILE A 220 1.37 22.78 -22.80
N ASN A 221 1.69 23.14 -24.03
CA ASN A 221 3.08 23.21 -24.46
C ASN A 221 3.64 24.50 -23.87
N GLU A 222 4.63 24.37 -22.95
CA GLU A 222 5.52 25.47 -22.59
C GLU A 222 6.43 25.86 -23.76
#